data_a312bf804e4ddda4bed7fa3682b4b4b6
#
_entry.id   a312bf804e4ddda4bed7fa3682b4b4b6
#
_cell.length_a   1.000
_cell.length_b   1.000
_cell.length_c   1.000
_cell.angle_alpha   90.00
_cell.angle_beta   90.00
_cell.angle_gamma   90.00
#
_symmetry.space_group_name_H-M   'P 1'
#
loop_
_entity.id
_entity.type
_entity.pdbx_description
1 polymer ?
#
loop_
_entity_poly.entity_id
_entity_poly.type
_entity_poly.pdbx_seq_one_letter_code
_entity_poly.pdbx_strand_id
1 'polypeptide(L)'
;MIMRPQFYRFHQGEKQLQFSDAEFEGRLAGLRQIMLDIGVQAAVFTSMHNVAYYSGFLYCAFGRPYGLVVTATQSVTISAGIDAAQPWRRSHGDNITYTDWERDNYWRAIVSVAGTGAVVGMEGDHLTLLQSQKLEAF
;
A
#
# COMPACT_ATOMS: atom_id res chain seq x y z
N MET A 1 11.61 -24.77 15.14
CA MET A 1 12.14 -23.54 14.50
C MET A 1 11.05 -22.51 14.43
N ILE A 2 11.32 -21.31 14.93
CA ILE A 2 10.38 -20.19 14.82
C ILE A 2 10.62 -19.52 13.48
N MET A 3 9.63 -19.53 12.61
CA MET A 3 9.68 -18.81 11.34
C MET A 3 9.35 -17.35 11.59
N ARG A 4 10.19 -16.45 11.10
CA ARG A 4 9.92 -15.03 11.13
C ARG A 4 8.98 -14.67 9.99
N PRO A 5 7.91 -13.90 10.22
CA PRO A 5 7.04 -13.46 9.14
C PRO A 5 7.78 -12.48 8.22
N GLN A 6 7.51 -12.55 6.92
CA GLN A 6 8.00 -11.56 5.96
C GLN A 6 7.19 -10.27 6.05
N PHE A 7 5.91 -10.40 6.31
CA PHE A 7 4.96 -9.30 6.53
C PHE A 7 3.75 -9.85 7.30
N TYR A 8 2.98 -8.94 7.90
CA TYR A 8 1.79 -9.31 8.66
C TYR A 8 0.81 -8.14 8.72
N ARG A 9 -0.48 -8.46 8.90
CA ARG A 9 -1.50 -7.45 9.18
C ARG A 9 -1.21 -6.87 10.57
N PHE A 10 -1.26 -5.54 10.66
CA PHE A 10 -0.99 -4.86 11.93
C PHE A 10 -2.06 -3.82 12.20
N HIS A 11 -2.91 -4.12 13.18
CA HIS A 11 -4.07 -3.33 13.58
C HIS A 11 -3.94 -3.01 15.06
N GLN A 12 -3.51 -1.79 15.39
CA GLN A 12 -3.35 -1.38 16.77
C GLN A 12 -3.80 0.06 16.98
N GLY A 13 -4.75 0.25 17.89
CA GLY A 13 -5.29 1.54 18.23
C GLY A 13 -6.49 1.92 17.39
N GLU A 14 -7.13 3.02 17.78
CA GLU A 14 -8.29 3.54 17.08
C GLU A 14 -7.89 4.37 15.87
N LYS A 15 -8.71 4.32 14.83
CA LYS A 15 -8.53 5.14 13.64
C LYS A 15 -8.67 6.62 13.97
N GLN A 16 -7.74 7.42 13.42
CA GLN A 16 -7.74 8.88 13.54
C GLN A 16 -7.56 9.46 12.14
N LEU A 17 -8.67 9.71 11.47
CA LEU A 17 -8.68 10.17 10.08
C LEU A 17 -9.01 11.67 10.02
N GLN A 18 -8.41 12.37 9.06
CA GLN A 18 -8.67 13.81 8.84
C GLN A 18 -9.96 14.05 8.06
N PHE A 19 -10.42 13.08 7.31
CA PHE A 19 -11.64 13.16 6.51
C PHE A 19 -12.56 11.99 6.86
N SER A 20 -13.82 12.10 6.49
CA SER A 20 -14.80 11.05 6.75
C SER A 20 -14.53 9.80 5.93
N ASP A 21 -15.03 8.66 6.39
CA ASP A 21 -14.99 7.42 5.63
C ASP A 21 -15.67 7.58 4.27
N ALA A 22 -16.77 8.31 4.21
CA ALA A 22 -17.48 8.57 2.96
C ALA A 22 -16.61 9.32 1.94
N GLU A 23 -15.80 10.26 2.40
CA GLU A 23 -14.86 10.99 1.52
C GLU A 23 -13.82 10.04 0.93
N PHE A 24 -13.19 9.19 1.75
CA PHE A 24 -12.21 8.21 1.25
C PHE A 24 -12.86 7.18 0.33
N GLU A 25 -14.04 6.68 0.69
CA GLU A 25 -14.75 5.73 -0.17
C GLU A 25 -15.10 6.33 -1.53
N GLY A 26 -15.45 7.61 -1.57
CA GLY A 26 -15.68 8.31 -2.84
C GLY A 26 -14.45 8.42 -3.69
N ARG A 27 -13.30 8.73 -3.09
CA ARG A 27 -11.99 8.78 -3.79
C ARG A 27 -11.63 7.41 -4.36
N LEU A 28 -11.78 6.36 -3.54
CA LEU A 28 -11.49 4.98 -3.96
C LEU A 28 -12.46 4.51 -5.06
N ALA A 29 -13.74 4.88 -4.98
CA ALA A 29 -14.71 4.53 -6.01
C ALA A 29 -14.33 5.13 -7.37
N GLY A 30 -13.88 6.39 -7.39
CA GLY A 30 -13.39 7.05 -8.60
C GLY A 30 -12.16 6.34 -9.18
N LEU A 31 -11.21 5.99 -8.33
CA LEU A 31 -10.02 5.25 -8.74
C LEU A 31 -10.38 3.88 -9.30
N ARG A 32 -11.25 3.15 -8.63
CA ARG A 32 -11.65 1.80 -9.04
C ARG A 32 -12.39 1.81 -10.38
N GLN A 33 -13.16 2.87 -10.65
CA GLN A 33 -13.80 3.03 -11.95
C GLN A 33 -12.77 3.22 -13.05
N ILE A 34 -11.74 4.04 -12.83
CA ILE A 34 -10.63 4.20 -13.77
C ILE A 34 -9.91 2.87 -13.99
N MET A 35 -9.64 2.14 -12.92
CA MET A 35 -9.01 0.82 -13.00
C MET A 35 -9.80 -0.14 -13.88
N LEU A 36 -11.12 -0.17 -13.72
CA LEU A 36 -12.00 -0.97 -14.59
C LEU A 36 -11.89 -0.54 -16.04
N ASP A 37 -11.95 0.75 -16.30
CA ASP A 37 -11.97 1.30 -17.67
C ASP A 37 -10.68 0.98 -18.43
N ILE A 38 -9.54 0.94 -17.75
CA ILE A 38 -8.24 0.64 -18.38
C ILE A 38 -7.76 -0.79 -18.18
N GLY A 39 -8.55 -1.63 -17.51
CA GLY A 39 -8.22 -3.05 -17.32
C GLY A 39 -7.12 -3.32 -16.29
N VAL A 40 -7.00 -2.48 -15.27
CA VAL A 40 -6.02 -2.63 -14.18
C VAL A 40 -6.70 -3.30 -12.99
N GLN A 41 -6.06 -4.32 -12.43
CA GLN A 41 -6.58 -5.10 -11.29
C GLN A 41 -6.12 -4.57 -9.94
N ALA A 42 -4.93 -3.96 -9.90
CA ALA A 42 -4.39 -3.36 -8.70
C ALA A 42 -3.64 -2.07 -9.06
N ALA A 43 -3.78 -1.05 -8.22
CA ALA A 43 -3.01 0.18 -8.34
C ALA A 43 -2.03 0.26 -7.17
N VAL A 44 -0.76 0.51 -7.46
CA VAL A 44 0.30 0.64 -6.47
C VAL A 44 0.79 2.08 -6.45
N PHE A 45 0.64 2.73 -5.31
CA PHE A 45 1.09 4.10 -5.09
C PHE A 45 2.26 4.11 -4.13
N THR A 46 3.29 4.85 -4.47
CA THR A 46 4.49 5.02 -3.65
C THR A 46 4.78 6.49 -3.35
N SER A 47 4.14 7.41 -4.06
CA SER A 47 4.29 8.83 -3.78
C SER A 47 3.51 9.22 -2.52
N MET A 48 4.11 10.09 -1.73
CA MET A 48 3.52 10.60 -0.49
C MET A 48 2.13 11.21 -0.74
N HIS A 49 1.98 11.97 -1.83
CA HIS A 49 0.73 12.65 -2.14
C HIS A 49 -0.42 11.69 -2.44
N ASN A 50 -0.17 10.68 -3.26
CA ASN A 50 -1.21 9.74 -3.65
C ASN A 50 -1.54 8.76 -2.52
N VAL A 51 -0.54 8.33 -1.75
CA VAL A 51 -0.80 7.51 -0.56
C VAL A 51 -1.69 8.27 0.42
N ALA A 52 -1.39 9.54 0.68
CA ALA A 52 -2.20 10.37 1.57
C ALA A 52 -3.60 10.62 1.00
N TYR A 53 -3.72 10.88 -0.30
CA TYR A 53 -5.00 11.17 -0.92
C TYR A 53 -5.98 10.00 -0.81
N TYR A 54 -5.53 8.79 -1.09
CA TYR A 54 -6.40 7.61 -1.10
C TYR A 54 -6.52 6.90 0.25
N SER A 55 -5.57 7.07 1.16
CA SER A 55 -5.59 6.37 2.45
C SER A 55 -5.69 7.29 3.66
N GLY A 56 -5.26 8.52 3.55
CA GLY A 56 -5.14 9.44 4.68
C GLY A 56 -3.77 9.40 5.36
N PHE A 57 -2.94 8.42 5.04
CA PHE A 57 -1.63 8.29 5.68
C PHE A 57 -0.60 9.19 4.99
N LEU A 58 -0.27 10.30 5.65
CA LEU A 58 0.78 11.21 5.20
C LEU A 58 2.06 10.92 5.98
N TYR A 59 3.09 10.52 5.26
CA TYR A 59 4.35 10.14 5.86
C TYR A 59 5.52 10.52 4.95
N CYS A 60 6.61 10.99 5.54
CA CYS A 60 7.85 11.22 4.81
C CYS A 60 8.74 9.99 4.87
N ALA A 61 9.05 9.41 3.73
CA ALA A 61 9.92 8.24 3.67
C ALA A 61 11.39 8.67 3.70
N PHE A 62 12.06 8.40 4.81
CA PHE A 62 13.47 8.71 4.99
C PHE A 62 14.36 7.47 4.96
N GLY A 63 14.09 6.46 4.30
CA GLY A 63 14.95 5.29 4.24
C GLY A 63 14.20 3.98 4.16
N ARG A 64 12.99 3.94 4.65
CA ARG A 64 12.14 2.76 4.54
C ARG A 64 11.03 3.05 3.54
N PRO A 65 10.87 2.22 2.49
CA PRO A 65 9.77 2.41 1.56
C PRO A 65 8.42 2.17 2.23
N TYR A 66 7.42 2.90 1.78
CA TYR A 66 6.03 2.66 2.13
C TYR A 66 5.16 2.88 0.90
N GLY A 67 3.97 2.34 0.92
CA GLY A 67 3.09 2.45 -0.23
C GLY A 67 1.65 2.14 0.10
N LEU A 68 0.84 2.18 -0.94
CA LEU A 68 -0.58 1.83 -0.89
C LEU A 68 -0.91 0.94 -2.06
N VAL A 69 -1.62 -0.14 -1.81
CA VAL A 69 -2.16 -1.02 -2.85
C VAL A 69 -3.67 -0.97 -2.80
N VAL A 70 -4.30 -0.61 -3.90
CA VAL A 70 -5.75 -0.57 -4.05
C VAL A 70 -6.18 -1.61 -5.08
N THR A 71 -7.10 -2.47 -4.67
CA THR A 71 -7.75 -3.43 -5.56
C THR A 71 -9.25 -3.12 -5.64
N ALA A 72 -10.01 -3.94 -6.35
CA ALA A 72 -11.46 -3.77 -6.42
C ALA A 72 -12.14 -3.82 -5.04
N THR A 73 -11.54 -4.53 -4.08
CA THR A 73 -12.15 -4.80 -2.77
C THR A 73 -11.32 -4.33 -1.58
N GLN A 74 -10.05 -4.00 -1.78
CA GLN A 74 -9.14 -3.66 -0.69
C GLN A 74 -8.42 -2.33 -0.93
N SER A 75 -8.05 -1.67 0.15
CA SER A 75 -7.12 -0.55 0.19
C SER A 75 -6.19 -0.81 1.37
N VAL A 76 -4.92 -1.06 1.10
CA VAL A 76 -3.97 -1.55 2.11
C VAL A 76 -2.70 -0.72 2.06
N THR A 77 -2.36 -0.05 3.17
CA THR A 77 -1.04 0.57 3.32
C THR A 77 0.01 -0.49 3.62
N ILE A 78 1.17 -0.33 2.99
CA ILE A 78 2.33 -1.21 3.20
C ILE A 78 3.39 -0.36 3.88
N SER A 79 3.77 -0.73 5.10
CA SER A 79 4.61 0.11 5.94
C SER A 79 5.65 -0.69 6.73
N ALA A 80 6.69 -0.01 7.18
CA ALA A 80 7.76 -0.63 7.96
C ALA A 80 7.36 -0.75 9.44
N GLY A 81 7.95 -1.73 10.13
CA GLY A 81 7.70 -1.95 11.55
C GLY A 81 8.10 -0.77 12.45
N ILE A 82 9.04 0.06 12.00
CA ILE A 82 9.46 1.24 12.75
C ILE A 82 8.35 2.29 12.90
N ASP A 83 7.36 2.28 12.02
CA ASP A 83 6.25 3.21 12.07
C ASP A 83 5.21 2.84 13.12
N ALA A 84 5.33 1.67 13.72
CA ALA A 84 4.45 1.14 14.75
C ALA A 84 2.97 1.14 14.30
N ALA A 85 2.08 1.70 15.12
CA ALA A 85 0.65 1.69 14.86
C ALA A 85 0.16 2.87 14.00
N GLN A 86 1.03 3.81 13.65
CA GLN A 86 0.61 5.02 12.93
C GLN A 86 0.01 4.74 11.55
N PRO A 87 0.58 3.84 10.72
CA PRO A 87 -0.03 3.53 9.42
C PRO A 87 -1.45 3.00 9.53
N TRP A 88 -1.71 2.13 10.49
CA TRP A 88 -3.07 1.66 10.75
C TRP A 88 -4.00 2.78 11.22
N ARG A 89 -3.57 3.51 12.24
CA ARG A 89 -4.43 4.53 12.87
C ARG A 89 -4.77 5.67 11.92
N ARG A 90 -3.87 6.00 10.99
CA ARG A 90 -4.03 7.11 10.05
C ARG A 90 -4.55 6.71 8.67
N SER A 91 -4.77 5.42 8.43
CA SER A 91 -5.24 4.92 7.15
C SER A 91 -6.73 4.56 7.21
N HIS A 92 -7.46 4.97 6.18
CA HIS A 92 -8.86 4.58 6.03
C HIS A 92 -9.03 3.07 5.86
N GLY A 93 -8.14 2.45 5.09
CA GLY A 93 -8.19 1.03 4.82
C GLY A 93 -7.42 0.18 5.82
N ASP A 94 -6.91 -0.92 5.33
CA ASP A 94 -6.13 -1.88 6.10
C ASP A 94 -4.64 -1.52 6.10
N ASN A 95 -3.84 -2.24 6.87
CA ASN A 95 -2.41 -2.04 6.92
C ASN A 95 -1.67 -3.37 7.02
N ILE A 96 -0.63 -3.52 6.21
CA ILE A 96 0.36 -4.60 6.31
C ILE A 96 1.70 -3.98 6.67
N THR A 97 2.34 -4.55 7.68
CA THR A 97 3.69 -4.18 8.11
C THR A 97 4.66 -5.21 7.58
N TYR A 98 5.67 -4.79 6.81
CA TYR A 98 6.73 -5.68 6.36
C TYR A 98 7.89 -5.69 7.35
N THR A 99 8.64 -6.77 7.35
CA THR A 99 9.80 -6.96 8.23
C THR A 99 11.10 -6.80 7.44
N ASP A 100 12.19 -6.64 8.17
CA ASP A 100 13.51 -6.37 7.58
C ASP A 100 14.48 -7.54 7.67
N TRP A 101 14.05 -8.66 8.20
CA TRP A 101 14.96 -9.79 8.37
C TRP A 101 15.37 -10.43 7.04
N GLU A 102 14.61 -10.16 5.98
CA GLU A 102 14.89 -10.62 4.63
C GLU A 102 14.69 -9.45 3.66
N ARG A 103 15.54 -9.41 2.62
CA ARG A 103 15.45 -8.36 1.61
C ARG A 103 14.14 -8.47 0.81
N ASP A 104 13.61 -7.33 0.41
CA ASP A 104 12.47 -7.22 -0.50
C ASP A 104 11.12 -7.64 0.09
N ASN A 105 11.00 -7.76 1.41
CA ASN A 105 9.71 -8.06 2.05
C ASN A 105 8.63 -7.02 1.75
N TYR A 106 9.02 -5.78 1.53
CA TYR A 106 8.13 -4.73 1.07
C TYR A 106 7.42 -5.12 -0.23
N TRP A 107 8.17 -5.59 -1.21
CA TRP A 107 7.62 -6.00 -2.51
C TRP A 107 6.78 -7.28 -2.40
N ARG A 108 7.17 -8.20 -1.57
CA ARG A 108 6.37 -9.40 -1.27
C ARG A 108 5.02 -9.03 -0.66
N ALA A 109 5.02 -8.07 0.25
CA ALA A 109 3.78 -7.56 0.86
C ALA A 109 2.87 -6.91 -0.19
N ILE A 110 3.42 -6.11 -1.09
CA ILE A 110 2.66 -5.48 -2.18
C ILE A 110 2.00 -6.55 -3.05
N VAL A 111 2.77 -7.53 -3.50
CA VAL A 111 2.26 -8.59 -4.39
C VAL A 111 1.22 -9.47 -3.68
N SER A 112 1.34 -9.66 -2.36
CA SER A 112 0.34 -10.42 -1.60
C SER A 112 -1.06 -9.79 -1.66
N VAL A 113 -1.14 -8.48 -1.80
CA VAL A 113 -2.41 -7.75 -1.94
C VAL A 113 -2.82 -7.64 -3.42
N ALA A 114 -1.88 -7.28 -4.28
CA ALA A 114 -2.15 -7.07 -5.71
C ALA A 114 -2.54 -8.37 -6.42
N GLY A 115 -1.96 -9.48 -6.01
CA GLY A 115 -2.15 -10.80 -6.63
C GLY A 115 -1.08 -11.11 -7.66
N THR A 116 -0.58 -12.35 -7.63
CA THR A 116 0.40 -12.84 -8.59
C THR A 116 -0.20 -12.86 -9.99
N GLY A 117 0.51 -12.32 -10.96
CA GLY A 117 0.04 -12.25 -12.34
C GLY A 117 -0.99 -11.17 -12.61
N ALA A 118 -1.29 -10.30 -11.64
CA ALA A 118 -2.24 -9.21 -11.82
C ALA A 118 -1.69 -8.13 -12.77
N VAL A 119 -2.59 -7.47 -13.47
CA VAL A 119 -2.26 -6.25 -14.22
C VAL A 119 -2.23 -5.09 -13.24
N VAL A 120 -1.05 -4.50 -13.06
CA VAL A 120 -0.80 -3.48 -12.04
C VAL A 120 -0.58 -2.12 -12.68
N GLY A 121 -1.31 -1.13 -12.17
CA GLY A 121 -1.08 0.28 -12.49
C GLY A 121 -0.09 0.88 -11.52
N MET A 122 0.83 1.71 -12.01
CA MET A 122 1.87 2.34 -11.22
C MET A 122 2.00 3.81 -11.57
N GLU A 123 2.64 4.56 -10.67
CA GLU A 123 2.94 5.97 -10.89
C GLU A 123 4.18 6.13 -11.77
N GLY A 124 3.98 6.29 -13.07
CA GLY A 124 5.08 6.37 -14.03
C GLY A 124 6.00 7.58 -13.83
N ASP A 125 5.52 8.61 -13.16
CA ASP A 125 6.29 9.81 -12.83
C ASP A 125 7.04 9.73 -11.49
N HIS A 126 6.86 8.65 -10.74
CA HIS A 126 7.46 8.49 -9.41
C HIS A 126 8.22 7.18 -9.27
N LEU A 127 7.73 6.11 -9.85
CA LEU A 127 8.33 4.78 -9.72
C LEU A 127 9.63 4.69 -10.51
N THR A 128 10.70 4.21 -9.88
CA THR A 128 11.98 4.00 -10.56
C THR A 128 11.96 2.72 -11.39
N LEU A 129 12.88 2.62 -12.36
CA LEU A 129 13.03 1.39 -13.14
C LEU A 129 13.34 0.18 -12.25
N LEU A 130 14.19 0.36 -11.23
CA LEU A 130 14.52 -0.72 -10.30
C LEU A 130 13.29 -1.19 -9.53
N GLN A 131 12.46 -0.27 -9.07
CA GLN A 131 11.22 -0.62 -8.37
C GLN A 131 10.24 -1.38 -9.28
N SER A 132 10.13 -0.97 -10.53
CA SER A 132 9.32 -1.67 -11.52
C SER A 132 9.80 -3.11 -11.73
N GLN A 133 11.11 -3.30 -11.85
CA GLN A 133 11.73 -4.63 -11.98
C GLN A 133 11.48 -5.50 -10.75
N LYS A 134 11.55 -4.92 -9.55
CA LYS A 134 11.24 -5.63 -8.30
C LYS A 134 9.80 -6.11 -8.27
N LEU A 135 8.86 -5.25 -8.67
CA LEU A 135 7.46 -5.60 -8.69
C LEU A 135 7.17 -6.74 -9.67
N GLU A 136 7.82 -6.74 -10.83
CA GLU A 136 7.67 -7.82 -11.81
C GLU A 136 8.25 -9.15 -11.33
N ALA A 137 9.30 -9.12 -10.49
CA ALA A 137 10.00 -10.30 -10.00
C ALA A 137 9.19 -11.10 -8.96
N PHE A 138 8.26 -10.48 -8.27
CA PHE A 138 7.44 -11.08 -7.22
C PHE A 138 5.98 -11.15 -7.62
#